data_bf0db0e8794733b8c008258f78d7ebef
#
_entry.id   bf0db0e8794733b8c008258f78d7ebef
#
_cell.length_a   1.000
_cell.length_b   1.000
_cell.length_c   1.000
_cell.angle_alpha   90.00
_cell.angle_beta   90.00
_cell.angle_gamma   90.00
#
_symmetry.space_group_name_H-M   'P 1'
#
loop_
_entity.id
_entity.type
_entity.pdbx_description
1 polymer ?
#
loop_
_entity_poly.entity_id
_entity_poly.type
_entity_poly.pdbx_seq_one_letter_code
_entity_poly.pdbx_strand_id
1 'polypeptide(L)'
;SIIDDINNILKVTKISPKKIIIYTAEQWKSKAYNSILKNVLDGQTNIGAIIKSLIANKETEQIKKDPDFVKKTLNDILSEPTELRKGRMKVGEIDEKKIISSELTSLVKNDYNVELDVFSESDVNKYDPKNKARSARPFKPAILIE
;
A
#
# COMPACT_ATOMS: atom_id res chain seq x y z
N SER A 1 9.93 3.34 5.94
CA SER A 1 9.21 2.17 6.47
C SER A 1 7.94 2.60 7.17
N ILE A 2 7.05 1.67 7.45
CA ILE A 2 5.79 1.97 8.16
C ILE A 2 6.03 2.46 9.59
N ILE A 3 7.08 1.98 10.24
CA ILE A 3 7.48 2.46 11.58
C ILE A 3 7.88 3.94 11.50
N ASP A 4 8.64 4.30 10.47
CA ASP A 4 9.02 5.70 10.27
C ASP A 4 7.82 6.58 9.98
N ASP A 5 6.87 6.10 9.21
CA ASP A 5 5.63 6.81 8.91
C ASP A 5 4.80 7.05 10.18
N ILE A 6 4.66 6.04 11.02
CA ILE A 6 3.98 6.15 12.32
C ILE A 6 4.71 7.15 13.21
N ASN A 7 6.03 7.04 13.33
CA ASN A 7 6.84 7.96 14.12
C ASN A 7 6.66 9.41 13.65
N ASN A 8 6.67 9.64 12.34
CA ASN A 8 6.50 10.97 11.77
C ASN A 8 5.12 11.54 12.09
N ILE A 9 4.06 10.74 11.96
CA ILE A 9 2.70 11.16 12.27
C ILE A 9 2.59 11.54 13.74
N LEU A 10 3.10 10.70 14.64
CA LEU A 10 3.06 10.96 16.09
C LEU A 10 3.85 12.20 16.48
N LYS A 11 5.00 12.41 15.86
CA LYS A 11 5.86 13.57 16.11
C LYS A 11 5.21 14.88 15.65
N VAL A 12 4.55 14.87 14.49
CA VAL A 12 3.90 16.06 13.92
C VAL A 12 2.61 16.39 14.65
N THR A 13 1.79 15.39 14.96
CA THR A 13 0.46 15.59 15.58
C THR A 13 0.54 15.74 17.10
N LYS A 14 1.62 15.31 17.72
CA LYS A 14 1.81 15.31 19.19
C LYS A 14 0.69 14.59 19.94
N ILE A 15 0.11 13.57 19.31
CA ILE A 15 -0.97 12.76 19.88
C ILE A 15 -0.36 11.59 20.65
N SER A 16 -0.93 11.26 21.83
CA SER A 16 -0.68 10.00 22.53
C SER A 16 -1.75 8.99 22.10
N PRO A 17 -1.46 8.12 21.13
CA PRO A 17 -2.47 7.25 20.55
C PRO A 17 -2.86 6.13 21.52
N LYS A 18 -4.11 5.72 21.47
CA LYS A 18 -4.61 4.51 22.13
C LYS A 18 -4.65 3.34 21.16
N LYS A 19 -4.83 3.60 19.88
CA LYS A 19 -5.00 2.61 18.83
C LYS A 19 -4.40 3.09 17.53
N ILE A 20 -3.72 2.17 16.85
CA ILE A 20 -3.21 2.38 15.49
C ILE A 20 -3.86 1.33 14.59
N ILE A 21 -4.43 1.77 13.48
CA ILE A 21 -5.08 0.90 12.51
C ILE A 21 -4.36 1.06 11.19
N ILE A 22 -3.95 -0.07 10.61
CA ILE A 22 -3.25 -0.12 9.33
C ILE A 22 -4.13 -0.82 8.33
N TYR A 23 -4.29 -0.21 7.16
CA TYR A 23 -5.04 -0.77 6.05
C TYR A 23 -4.08 -1.08 4.92
N THR A 24 -4.07 -2.34 4.47
CA THR A 24 -3.25 -2.77 3.33
C THR A 24 -4.09 -2.78 2.06
N ALA A 25 -3.42 -2.61 0.91
CA ALA A 25 -4.09 -2.62 -0.38
C ALA A 25 -4.70 -4.00 -0.68
N GLU A 26 -5.84 -4.01 -1.36
CA GLU A 26 -6.45 -5.24 -1.82
C GLU A 26 -5.67 -5.88 -2.98
N GLN A 27 -5.94 -7.17 -3.24
CA GLN A 27 -5.10 -7.99 -4.11
C GLN A 27 -4.99 -7.47 -5.55
N TRP A 28 -6.07 -6.93 -6.13
CA TRP A 28 -6.00 -6.40 -7.50
C TRP A 28 -5.00 -5.23 -7.63
N LYS A 29 -4.86 -4.44 -6.57
CA LYS A 29 -3.88 -3.35 -6.53
C LYS A 29 -2.44 -3.87 -6.54
N SER A 30 -2.18 -4.97 -5.84
CA SER A 30 -0.85 -5.61 -5.86
C SER A 30 -0.54 -6.17 -7.24
N LYS A 31 -1.50 -6.79 -7.90
CA LYS A 31 -1.34 -7.27 -9.28
C LYS A 31 -1.11 -6.12 -10.25
N ALA A 32 -1.87 -5.04 -10.12
CA ALA A 32 -1.69 -3.83 -10.92
C ALA A 32 -0.31 -3.20 -10.70
N TYR A 33 0.14 -3.12 -9.45
CA TYR A 33 1.47 -2.64 -9.11
C TYR A 33 2.56 -3.42 -9.83
N ASN A 34 2.52 -4.75 -9.77
CA ASN A 34 3.51 -5.60 -10.43
C ASN A 34 3.50 -5.41 -11.95
N SER A 35 2.33 -5.26 -12.55
CA SER A 35 2.21 -4.99 -13.98
C SER A 35 2.80 -3.62 -14.37
N ILE A 36 2.52 -2.59 -13.58
CA ILE A 36 3.08 -1.25 -13.81
C ILE A 36 4.61 -1.28 -13.65
N LEU A 37 5.10 -1.93 -12.61
CA LEU A 37 6.53 -2.09 -12.36
C LEU A 37 7.24 -2.79 -13.53
N LYS A 38 6.65 -3.85 -14.05
CA LYS A 38 7.18 -4.55 -15.23
C LYS A 38 7.24 -3.61 -16.45
N ASN A 39 6.20 -2.84 -16.71
CA ASN A 39 6.19 -1.86 -17.79
C ASN A 39 7.34 -0.85 -17.63
N VAL A 40 7.54 -0.32 -16.43
CA VAL A 40 8.62 0.64 -16.15
C VAL A 40 9.99 0.02 -16.38
N LEU A 41 10.21 -1.21 -15.92
CA LEU A 41 11.47 -1.92 -16.13
C LEU A 41 11.73 -2.21 -17.62
N ASP A 42 10.69 -2.40 -18.42
CA ASP A 42 10.75 -2.58 -19.86
C ASP A 42 10.82 -1.25 -20.63
N GLY A 43 10.89 -0.13 -19.94
CA GLY A 43 10.99 1.21 -20.53
C GLY A 43 9.67 1.86 -20.90
N GLN A 44 8.52 1.24 -20.57
CA GLN A 44 7.20 1.83 -20.85
C GLN A 44 6.72 2.65 -19.65
N THR A 45 6.64 3.97 -19.84
CA THR A 45 6.18 4.93 -18.82
C THR A 45 4.97 5.74 -19.24
N ASN A 46 4.38 5.43 -20.40
CA ASN A 46 3.19 6.12 -20.88
C ASN A 46 1.94 5.66 -20.12
N ILE A 47 1.30 6.57 -19.39
CA ILE A 47 0.14 6.26 -18.55
C ILE A 47 -1.01 5.67 -19.36
N GLY A 48 -1.32 6.22 -20.53
CA GLY A 48 -2.41 5.74 -21.37
C GLY A 48 -2.20 4.30 -21.84
N ALA A 49 -0.98 3.95 -22.25
CA ALA A 49 -0.64 2.59 -22.65
C ALA A 49 -0.71 1.61 -21.50
N ILE A 50 -0.25 2.01 -20.32
CA ILE A 50 -0.30 1.20 -19.10
C ILE A 50 -1.76 0.95 -18.69
N ILE A 51 -2.60 1.97 -18.69
CA ILE A 51 -4.04 1.84 -18.38
C ILE A 51 -4.72 0.87 -19.33
N LYS A 52 -4.46 0.98 -20.64
CA LYS A 52 -5.01 0.04 -21.64
C LYS A 52 -4.64 -1.41 -21.34
N SER A 53 -3.39 -1.64 -21.01
CA SER A 53 -2.88 -2.97 -20.66
C SER A 53 -3.57 -3.53 -19.42
N LEU A 54 -3.77 -2.72 -18.39
CA LEU A 54 -4.42 -3.14 -17.15
C LEU A 54 -5.91 -3.43 -17.36
N ILE A 55 -6.61 -2.63 -18.16
CA ILE A 55 -8.03 -2.82 -18.47
C ILE A 55 -8.25 -4.11 -19.26
N ALA A 56 -7.32 -4.47 -20.14
CA ALA A 56 -7.40 -5.68 -20.95
C ALA A 56 -7.24 -6.96 -20.12
N ASN A 57 -6.67 -6.87 -18.92
CA ASN A 57 -6.46 -8.00 -18.03
C ASN A 57 -7.59 -8.05 -16.98
N LYS A 58 -8.29 -9.20 -16.89
CA LYS A 58 -9.39 -9.41 -15.94
C LYS A 58 -8.97 -9.23 -14.48
N GLU A 59 -7.74 -9.55 -14.14
CA GLU A 59 -7.22 -9.43 -12.77
C GLU A 59 -7.00 -7.99 -12.34
N THR A 60 -6.86 -7.06 -13.27
CA THR A 60 -6.59 -5.64 -13.03
C THR A 60 -7.63 -4.70 -13.62
N GLU A 61 -8.71 -5.23 -14.19
CA GLU A 61 -9.76 -4.41 -14.83
C GLU A 61 -10.45 -3.42 -13.89
N GLN A 62 -10.37 -3.64 -12.58
CA GLN A 62 -10.92 -2.73 -11.57
C GLN A 62 -10.28 -1.33 -11.60
N ILE A 63 -9.20 -1.18 -12.34
CA ILE A 63 -8.58 0.12 -12.58
C ILE A 63 -9.52 1.11 -13.29
N LYS A 64 -10.53 0.61 -13.98
CA LYS A 64 -11.58 1.44 -14.60
C LYS A 64 -12.30 2.31 -13.58
N LYS A 65 -12.42 1.81 -12.34
CA LYS A 65 -13.10 2.52 -11.24
C LYS A 65 -12.17 3.46 -10.46
N ASP A 66 -10.87 3.31 -10.63
CA ASP A 66 -9.87 4.12 -9.94
C ASP A 66 -8.66 4.40 -10.85
N PRO A 67 -8.82 5.22 -11.90
CA PRO A 67 -7.73 5.53 -12.83
C PRO A 67 -6.58 6.31 -12.16
N ASP A 68 -6.86 7.05 -11.10
CA ASP A 68 -5.82 7.77 -10.35
C ASP A 68 -4.81 6.83 -9.68
N PHE A 69 -5.21 5.60 -9.41
CA PHE A 69 -4.30 4.59 -8.86
C PHE A 69 -3.06 4.38 -9.74
N VAL A 70 -3.26 4.33 -11.07
CA VAL A 70 -2.13 4.13 -12.01
C VAL A 70 -1.16 5.30 -11.93
N LYS A 71 -1.66 6.54 -11.94
CA LYS A 71 -0.83 7.74 -11.86
C LYS A 71 -0.03 7.78 -10.55
N LYS A 72 -0.69 7.56 -9.43
CA LYS A 72 -0.04 7.54 -8.11
C LYS A 72 0.99 6.43 -8.01
N THR A 73 0.65 5.23 -8.45
CA THR A 73 1.55 4.07 -8.41
C THR A 73 2.76 4.27 -9.32
N LEU A 74 2.55 4.79 -10.53
CA LEU A 74 3.64 5.09 -11.44
C LEU A 74 4.60 6.13 -10.84
N ASN A 75 4.07 7.19 -10.23
CA ASN A 75 4.89 8.18 -9.55
C ASN A 75 5.67 7.58 -8.39
N ASP A 76 5.04 6.72 -7.59
CA ASP A 76 5.71 6.00 -6.50
C ASP A 76 6.89 5.18 -7.03
N ILE A 77 6.67 4.41 -8.08
CA ILE A 77 7.70 3.55 -8.70
C ILE A 77 8.84 4.40 -9.28
N LEU A 78 8.53 5.46 -10.01
CA LEU A 78 9.54 6.32 -10.63
C LEU A 78 10.38 7.09 -9.61
N SER A 79 9.83 7.35 -8.41
CA SER A 79 10.57 8.01 -7.33
C SER A 79 11.51 7.08 -6.56
N GLU A 80 11.40 5.77 -6.77
CA GLU A 80 12.21 4.78 -6.07
C GLU A 80 13.51 4.45 -6.82
N PRO A 81 14.59 4.07 -6.10
CA PRO A 81 15.83 3.63 -6.74
C PRO A 81 15.62 2.39 -7.62
N THR A 82 16.37 2.27 -8.70
CA THR A 82 16.28 1.13 -9.64
C THR A 82 16.49 -0.20 -8.94
N GLU A 83 17.42 -0.29 -8.00
CA GLU A 83 17.68 -1.54 -7.27
C GLU A 83 16.46 -1.99 -6.44
N LEU A 84 15.73 -1.05 -5.84
CA LEU A 84 14.51 -1.35 -5.10
C LEU A 84 13.41 -1.87 -6.05
N ARG A 85 13.27 -1.27 -7.23
CA ARG A 85 12.32 -1.73 -8.26
C ARG A 85 12.60 -3.16 -8.67
N LYS A 86 13.86 -3.49 -8.97
CA LYS A 86 14.28 -4.84 -9.35
C LYS A 86 14.03 -5.84 -8.22
N GLY A 87 14.32 -5.46 -6.99
CA GLY A 87 14.07 -6.29 -5.81
C GLY A 87 12.60 -6.62 -5.64
N ARG A 88 11.72 -5.63 -5.79
CA ARG A 88 10.27 -5.82 -5.69
C ARG A 88 9.73 -6.72 -6.81
N MET A 89 10.26 -6.60 -8.03
CA MET A 89 9.87 -7.46 -9.14
C MET A 89 10.21 -8.93 -8.88
N LYS A 90 11.35 -9.21 -8.24
CA LYS A 90 11.75 -10.58 -7.86
C LYS A 90 10.84 -11.19 -6.80
N VAL A 91 10.38 -10.38 -5.85
CA VAL A 91 9.47 -10.83 -4.78
C VAL A 91 8.08 -11.16 -5.34
N GLY A 92 7.62 -10.40 -6.34
CA GLY A 92 6.29 -10.57 -6.91
C GLY A 92 5.19 -10.12 -5.95
N GLU A 93 4.07 -10.84 -5.95
CA GLU A 93 2.95 -10.56 -5.05
C GLU A 93 3.29 -10.97 -3.62
N ILE A 94 2.98 -10.10 -2.66
CA ILE A 94 3.16 -10.36 -1.24
C ILE A 94 1.84 -10.16 -0.49
N ASP A 95 1.67 -10.90 0.60
CA ASP A 95 0.59 -10.68 1.55
C ASP A 95 1.04 -9.64 2.58
N GLU A 96 0.84 -8.37 2.28
CA GLU A 96 1.24 -7.27 3.16
C GLU A 96 0.57 -7.34 4.52
N LYS A 97 -0.71 -7.73 4.57
CA LYS A 97 -1.45 -7.85 5.82
C LYS A 97 -0.75 -8.82 6.77
N LYS A 98 -0.37 -9.98 6.26
CA LYS A 98 0.30 -11.01 7.05
C LYS A 98 1.68 -10.54 7.52
N ILE A 99 2.46 -9.95 6.64
CA ILE A 99 3.81 -9.45 6.96
C ILE A 99 3.73 -8.35 8.02
N ILE A 100 2.88 -7.36 7.82
CA ILE A 100 2.72 -6.24 8.75
C ILE A 100 2.22 -6.73 10.10
N SER A 101 1.23 -7.62 10.11
CA SER A 101 0.69 -8.18 11.36
C SER A 101 1.76 -8.92 12.15
N SER A 102 2.60 -9.72 11.49
CA SER A 102 3.62 -10.51 12.18
C SER A 102 4.81 -9.67 12.66
N GLU A 103 5.24 -8.68 11.86
CA GLU A 103 6.44 -7.91 12.16
C GLU A 103 6.19 -6.72 13.09
N LEU A 104 5.04 -6.05 12.95
CA LEU A 104 4.79 -4.79 13.64
C LEU A 104 4.01 -4.90 14.93
N THR A 105 3.22 -5.95 15.12
CA THR A 105 2.36 -6.07 16.32
C THR A 105 3.18 -5.95 17.60
N SER A 106 4.28 -6.70 17.71
CA SER A 106 5.16 -6.67 18.89
C SER A 106 5.86 -5.33 19.07
N LEU A 107 6.37 -4.76 17.97
CA LEU A 107 7.10 -3.48 18.00
C LEU A 107 6.21 -2.33 18.43
N VAL A 108 5.03 -2.20 17.82
CA VAL A 108 4.11 -1.11 18.14
C VAL A 108 3.59 -1.24 19.56
N LYS A 109 3.25 -2.44 20.01
CA LYS A 109 2.78 -2.68 21.37
C LYS A 109 3.84 -2.35 22.41
N ASN A 110 5.10 -2.74 22.16
CA ASN A 110 6.20 -2.50 23.09
C ASN A 110 6.66 -1.03 23.10
N ASP A 111 6.76 -0.41 21.91
CA ASP A 111 7.32 0.94 21.78
C ASP A 111 6.31 2.03 22.14
N TYR A 112 5.02 1.83 21.82
CA TYR A 112 4.00 2.86 22.00
C TYR A 112 2.91 2.50 23.02
N ASN A 113 2.90 1.26 23.52
CA ASN A 113 1.85 0.77 24.43
C ASN A 113 0.45 1.01 23.90
N VAL A 114 0.22 0.72 22.62
CA VAL A 114 -1.03 0.91 21.92
C VAL A 114 -1.53 -0.37 21.29
N GLU A 115 -2.83 -0.47 21.04
CA GLU A 115 -3.39 -1.53 20.23
C GLU A 115 -3.05 -1.33 18.75
N LEU A 116 -2.74 -2.40 18.06
CA LEU A 116 -2.54 -2.41 16.62
C LEU A 116 -3.54 -3.36 15.97
N ASP A 117 -4.33 -2.84 15.04
CA ASP A 117 -5.16 -3.64 14.14
C ASP A 117 -4.67 -3.48 12.71
N VAL A 118 -4.62 -4.58 11.98
CA VAL A 118 -4.25 -4.60 10.56
C VAL A 118 -5.40 -5.21 9.77
N PHE A 119 -5.91 -4.44 8.81
CA PHE A 119 -6.98 -4.89 7.92
C PHE A 119 -6.51 -4.81 6.46
N SER A 120 -7.01 -5.72 5.63
CA SER A 120 -7.00 -5.50 4.19
C SER A 120 -8.10 -4.51 3.82
N GLU A 121 -7.89 -3.72 2.82
CA GLU A 121 -8.89 -2.82 2.25
C GLU A 121 -10.20 -3.55 1.92
N SER A 122 -10.10 -4.82 1.53
CA SER A 122 -11.24 -5.67 1.17
C SER A 122 -11.94 -6.35 2.36
N ASP A 123 -11.42 -6.23 3.58
CA ASP A 123 -12.02 -6.84 4.76
C ASP A 123 -13.38 -6.19 5.08
N VAL A 124 -14.47 -6.98 5.07
CA VAL A 124 -15.83 -6.48 5.30
C VAL A 124 -16.05 -6.00 6.73
N ASN A 125 -15.31 -6.55 7.69
CA ASN A 125 -15.44 -6.20 9.12
C ASN A 125 -14.41 -5.17 9.59
N LYS A 126 -13.72 -4.51 8.67
CA LYS A 126 -12.72 -3.50 9.04
C LYS A 126 -13.36 -2.30 9.74
N TYR A 127 -12.68 -1.82 10.75
CA TYR A 127 -13.00 -0.56 11.39
C TYR A 127 -12.38 0.58 10.58
N ASP A 128 -13.20 1.35 9.88
CA ASP A 128 -12.73 2.43 9.00
C ASP A 128 -13.67 3.65 9.04
N PRO A 129 -13.71 4.36 10.19
CA PRO A 129 -14.65 5.47 10.37
C PRO A 129 -14.36 6.68 9.49
N LYS A 130 -13.13 6.81 8.99
CA LYS A 130 -12.70 7.92 8.13
C LYS A 130 -12.51 7.53 6.67
N ASN A 131 -12.92 6.32 6.31
CA ASN A 131 -12.82 5.80 4.95
C ASN A 131 -11.38 5.88 4.38
N LYS A 132 -10.39 5.57 5.20
CA LYS A 132 -8.97 5.61 4.83
C LYS A 132 -8.50 4.38 4.08
N ALA A 133 -9.16 3.23 4.25
CA ALA A 133 -8.73 1.98 3.64
C ALA A 133 -8.57 2.09 2.12
N ARG A 134 -9.46 2.83 1.45
CA ARG A 134 -9.41 3.00 -0.01
C ARG A 134 -8.14 3.69 -0.53
N SER A 135 -7.43 4.41 0.31
CA SER A 135 -6.19 5.09 -0.08
C SER A 135 -4.96 4.20 0.06
N ALA A 136 -5.11 2.98 0.58
CA ALA A 136 -4.00 2.03 0.67
C ALA A 136 -3.48 1.66 -0.72
N ARG A 137 -2.17 1.64 -0.86
CA ARG A 137 -1.46 1.21 -2.07
C ARG A 137 -0.41 0.16 -1.71
N PRO A 138 -0.01 -0.69 -2.66
CA PRO A 138 1.08 -1.64 -2.42
C PRO A 138 2.33 -0.93 -1.88
N PHE A 139 2.90 -1.44 -0.81
CA PHE A 139 4.04 -0.89 -0.07
C PHE A 139 3.78 0.48 0.60
N LYS A 140 2.57 1.03 0.47
CA LYS A 140 2.14 2.28 1.11
C LYS A 140 0.77 2.09 1.76
N PRO A 141 0.69 1.37 2.88
CA PRO A 141 -0.56 1.17 3.60
C PRO A 141 -1.12 2.50 4.14
N ALA A 142 -2.44 2.56 4.29
CA ALA A 142 -3.07 3.67 4.97
C ALA A 142 -3.01 3.47 6.49
N ILE A 143 -2.90 4.56 7.24
CA ILE A 143 -2.75 4.53 8.69
C ILE A 143 -3.79 5.44 9.34
N LEU A 144 -4.52 4.90 10.30
CA LEU A 144 -5.42 5.66 11.17
C LEU A 144 -4.89 5.57 12.61
N ILE A 145 -4.76 6.73 13.24
CA ILE A 145 -4.30 6.82 14.63
C ILE A 145 -5.43 7.42 15.48
N GLU A 146 -5.80 6.72 16.53
CA GLU A 146 -6.81 7.15 17.48
C GLU A 146 -6.30 7.19 18.92
#